data_5ba77686504b4e4ae90a38f325955fc3
#
_entry.id   5ba77686504b4e4ae90a38f325955fc3
#
_cell.length_a   1.000
_cell.length_b   1.000
_cell.length_c   1.000
_cell.angle_alpha   90.00
_cell.angle_beta   90.00
_cell.angle_gamma   90.00
#
_symmetry.space_group_name_H-M   'P 1'
#
loop_
_entity.id
_entity.type
_entity.pdbx_description
1 polymer ?
#
loop_
_entity_poly.entity_id
_entity_poly.type
_entity_poly.pdbx_seq_one_letter_code
_entity_poly.pdbx_strand_id
1 'polypeptide(L)'
;MGFNIERVNKPFVVKSPYKPSGDQPKAIEELATRIENGENDVVLMGATGTGKTATTAWLIERLQRPTLIIEPNKTLAAQLCAEFRELMPDNAVSYFVSYYDYYQPEAYIPQTDTYIEKDSNINDDVERLRHAATANLLTRRDCVVVATVSCIYGLGTPEEYAGRMLFLQEGQQIDRDDLLRKFVDMQYKRNDIAFTRGTFRVRGDTVEIIPVYEELAIRIEFFGDEIDRISTLHPLTGDVIAHESQVHIFPASHYVAGPERMERALKTIQQELDERTAELHKQGKELEAQRLTMRTTYDLEMLSQVGTCSGVENYSRHFRRTRAGHASAHAA
;
A
#
# COMPACT_ATOMS: atom_id res chain seq x y z
N MET A 1 19.64 4.96 5.33
CA MET A 1 19.34 4.78 6.75
C MET A 1 18.34 3.66 6.84
N GLY A 2 18.68 2.55 7.51
CA GLY A 2 17.74 1.43 7.67
C GLY A 2 16.66 1.82 8.67
N PHE A 3 15.41 1.48 8.35
CA PHE A 3 14.30 1.66 9.29
C PHE A 3 14.53 0.73 10.47
N ASN A 4 14.53 1.30 11.68
CA ASN A 4 14.66 0.51 12.92
C ASN A 4 13.26 0.08 13.42
N ILE A 5 12.51 -0.61 12.53
CA ILE A 5 11.26 -1.25 12.92
C ILE A 5 11.64 -2.66 13.40
N GLU A 6 11.35 -2.95 14.65
CA GLU A 6 11.49 -4.31 15.16
C GLU A 6 10.43 -5.20 14.49
N ARG A 7 10.89 -6.05 13.55
CA ARG A 7 10.00 -6.90 12.77
C ARG A 7 9.70 -8.18 13.54
N VAL A 8 8.42 -8.50 13.63
CA VAL A 8 7.98 -9.81 14.12
C VAL A 8 8.59 -10.91 13.23
N ASN A 9 9.32 -11.83 13.82
CA ASN A 9 9.98 -12.93 13.11
C ASN A 9 9.35 -14.26 13.54
N LYS A 10 8.24 -14.63 12.90
CA LYS A 10 7.63 -15.97 13.05
C LYS A 10 8.14 -16.87 11.93
N PRO A 11 8.33 -18.17 12.18
CA PRO A 11 8.63 -19.12 11.11
C PRO A 11 7.41 -19.30 10.19
N PHE A 12 7.67 -19.57 8.92
CA PHE A 12 6.64 -20.09 8.04
C PHE A 12 6.35 -21.54 8.42
N VAL A 13 5.07 -21.85 8.66
CA VAL A 13 4.62 -23.20 9.04
C VAL A 13 3.37 -23.54 8.25
N VAL A 14 3.44 -24.66 7.51
CA VAL A 14 2.29 -25.21 6.78
C VAL A 14 1.48 -26.09 7.72
N LYS A 15 0.21 -25.75 7.90
CA LYS A 15 -0.80 -26.54 8.62
C LYS A 15 -1.73 -27.18 7.60
N SER A 16 -1.46 -28.45 7.28
CA SER A 16 -2.24 -29.21 6.33
C SER A 16 -2.51 -30.62 6.88
N PRO A 17 -3.72 -31.17 6.63
CA PRO A 17 -3.99 -32.59 6.95
C PRO A 17 -3.20 -33.54 6.04
N TYR A 18 -2.65 -33.03 4.95
CA TYR A 18 -1.87 -33.79 3.98
C TYR A 18 -0.37 -33.53 4.17
N LYS A 19 0.44 -34.51 3.75
CA LYS A 19 1.90 -34.39 3.65
C LYS A 19 2.31 -34.42 2.18
N PRO A 20 3.46 -33.85 1.81
CA PRO A 20 4.00 -33.98 0.47
C PRO A 20 4.05 -35.42 0.03
N SER A 21 3.55 -35.76 -1.16
CA SER A 21 3.49 -37.15 -1.67
C SER A 21 3.85 -37.20 -3.16
N GLY A 22 4.10 -38.42 -3.66
CA GLY A 22 4.52 -38.59 -5.05
C GLY A 22 5.85 -37.92 -5.34
N ASP A 23 5.87 -37.06 -6.38
CA ASP A 23 7.05 -36.30 -6.80
C ASP A 23 7.25 -35.00 -6.00
N GLN A 24 6.28 -34.57 -5.17
CA GLN A 24 6.35 -33.30 -4.44
C GLN A 24 7.57 -33.18 -3.52
N PRO A 25 7.93 -34.18 -2.69
CA PRO A 25 9.11 -34.07 -1.83
C PRO A 25 10.40 -33.84 -2.61
N LYS A 26 10.57 -34.52 -3.74
CA LYS A 26 11.72 -34.35 -4.62
C LYS A 26 11.74 -32.98 -5.25
N ALA A 27 10.60 -32.50 -5.75
CA ALA A 27 10.45 -31.15 -6.36
C ALA A 27 10.76 -30.05 -5.36
N ILE A 28 10.29 -30.16 -4.10
CA ILE A 28 10.55 -29.17 -3.05
C ILE A 28 12.04 -29.07 -2.76
N GLU A 29 12.72 -30.18 -2.54
CA GLU A 29 14.16 -30.18 -2.22
C GLU A 29 15.02 -29.74 -3.41
N GLU A 30 14.67 -30.13 -4.64
CA GLU A 30 15.37 -29.67 -5.85
C GLU A 30 15.22 -28.17 -6.05
N LEU A 31 14.00 -27.64 -5.94
CA LEU A 31 13.74 -26.20 -6.05
C LEU A 31 14.45 -25.41 -4.94
N ALA A 32 14.37 -25.89 -3.68
CA ALA A 32 15.05 -25.24 -2.57
C ALA A 32 16.56 -25.19 -2.78
N THR A 33 17.16 -26.29 -3.18
CA THR A 33 18.62 -26.37 -3.45
C THR A 33 19.04 -25.42 -4.57
N ARG A 34 18.29 -25.35 -5.66
CA ARG A 34 18.59 -24.43 -6.77
C ARG A 34 18.53 -22.97 -6.36
N ILE A 35 17.46 -22.61 -5.61
CA ILE A 35 17.28 -21.23 -5.09
C ILE A 35 18.39 -20.89 -4.07
N GLU A 36 18.76 -21.82 -3.19
CA GLU A 36 19.84 -21.62 -2.21
C GLU A 36 21.21 -21.48 -2.90
N ASN A 37 21.41 -22.15 -4.02
CA ASN A 37 22.62 -22.01 -4.86
C ASN A 37 22.64 -20.72 -5.71
N GLY A 38 21.60 -19.88 -5.62
CA GLY A 38 21.53 -18.57 -6.31
C GLY A 38 21.02 -18.66 -7.75
N GLU A 39 20.36 -19.75 -8.16
CA GLU A 39 19.66 -19.77 -9.44
C GLU A 39 18.48 -18.78 -9.39
N ASN A 40 18.47 -17.83 -10.35
CA ASN A 40 17.44 -16.78 -10.37
C ASN A 40 16.11 -17.27 -10.98
N ASP A 41 16.18 -18.21 -11.93
CA ASP A 41 15.05 -18.65 -12.72
C ASP A 41 14.89 -20.16 -12.63
N VAL A 42 13.81 -20.63 -11.99
CA VAL A 42 13.44 -22.04 -11.85
C VAL A 42 12.01 -22.25 -12.24
N VAL A 43 11.68 -23.36 -12.90
CA VAL A 43 10.35 -23.68 -13.37
C VAL A 43 9.84 -24.96 -12.72
N LEU A 44 8.68 -24.87 -12.04
CA LEU A 44 7.92 -26.02 -11.56
C LEU A 44 6.83 -26.37 -12.57
N MET A 45 7.00 -27.49 -13.28
CA MET A 45 5.98 -27.99 -14.21
C MET A 45 5.07 -29.02 -13.53
N GLY A 46 3.76 -28.86 -13.73
CA GLY A 46 2.77 -29.80 -13.22
C GLY A 46 1.41 -29.59 -13.85
N ALA A 47 0.68 -30.67 -14.11
CA ALA A 47 -0.68 -30.61 -14.60
C ALA A 47 -1.62 -29.92 -13.59
N THR A 48 -2.81 -29.54 -14.03
CA THR A 48 -3.84 -28.99 -13.12
C THR A 48 -4.23 -30.07 -12.11
N GLY A 49 -4.40 -29.69 -10.85
CA GLY A 49 -4.77 -30.62 -9.77
C GLY A 49 -3.63 -31.42 -9.15
N THR A 50 -2.37 -31.21 -9.55
CA THR A 50 -1.21 -31.91 -8.96
C THR A 50 -0.70 -31.31 -7.64
N GLY A 51 -1.44 -30.33 -7.08
CA GLY A 51 -1.09 -29.71 -5.80
C GLY A 51 0.08 -28.74 -5.86
N LYS A 52 0.25 -27.99 -6.98
CA LYS A 52 1.31 -26.98 -7.13
C LYS A 52 1.28 -25.93 -6.01
N THR A 53 0.09 -25.46 -5.61
CA THR A 53 -0.07 -24.50 -4.50
C THR A 53 0.49 -25.04 -3.20
N ALA A 54 0.13 -26.27 -2.84
CA ALA A 54 0.64 -26.93 -1.63
C ALA A 54 2.16 -27.15 -1.72
N THR A 55 2.66 -27.58 -2.88
CA THR A 55 4.11 -27.71 -3.14
C THR A 55 4.83 -26.39 -2.92
N THR A 56 4.27 -25.28 -3.40
CA THR A 56 4.83 -23.94 -3.20
C THR A 56 4.78 -23.53 -1.72
N ALA A 57 3.70 -23.84 -1.00
CA ALA A 57 3.61 -23.55 0.44
C ALA A 57 4.70 -24.30 1.23
N TRP A 58 4.91 -25.58 0.97
CA TRP A 58 6.00 -26.34 1.59
C TRP A 58 7.39 -25.87 1.16
N LEU A 59 7.55 -25.37 -0.07
CA LEU A 59 8.80 -24.74 -0.51
C LEU A 59 9.08 -23.45 0.27
N ILE A 60 8.07 -22.60 0.50
CA ILE A 60 8.18 -21.39 1.33
C ILE A 60 8.53 -21.76 2.77
N GLU A 61 7.89 -22.78 3.34
CA GLU A 61 8.23 -23.32 4.66
C GLU A 61 9.68 -23.80 4.72
N ARG A 62 10.15 -24.50 3.69
CA ARG A 62 11.54 -24.99 3.60
C ARG A 62 12.58 -23.86 3.48
N LEU A 63 12.25 -22.81 2.73
CA LEU A 63 13.17 -21.70 2.46
C LEU A 63 13.14 -20.61 3.53
N GLN A 64 12.04 -20.45 4.29
CA GLN A 64 11.86 -19.43 5.32
C GLN A 64 12.11 -17.99 4.80
N ARG A 65 11.66 -17.68 3.59
CA ARG A 65 11.84 -16.37 2.94
C ARG A 65 10.50 -15.68 2.67
N PRO A 66 10.38 -14.35 2.88
CA PRO A 66 9.23 -13.59 2.39
C PRO A 66 9.04 -13.84 0.89
N THR A 67 7.79 -14.03 0.49
CA THR A 67 7.47 -14.46 -0.87
C THR A 67 6.42 -13.57 -1.51
N LEU A 68 6.67 -13.16 -2.76
CA LEU A 68 5.70 -12.48 -3.62
C LEU A 68 5.23 -13.45 -4.71
N ILE A 69 3.92 -13.62 -4.82
CA ILE A 69 3.27 -14.46 -5.83
C ILE A 69 2.48 -13.52 -6.75
N ILE A 70 2.72 -13.58 -8.07
CA ILE A 70 2.06 -12.72 -9.04
C ILE A 70 1.13 -13.56 -9.91
N GLU A 71 -0.15 -13.20 -9.90
CA GLU A 71 -1.20 -13.85 -10.66
C GLU A 71 -1.71 -12.95 -11.82
N PRO A 72 -2.16 -13.54 -12.93
CA PRO A 72 -2.57 -12.78 -14.11
C PRO A 72 -3.85 -11.95 -13.91
N ASN A 73 -4.70 -12.31 -12.94
CA ASN A 73 -5.95 -11.60 -12.66
C ASN A 73 -6.37 -11.69 -11.20
N LYS A 74 -7.33 -10.82 -10.80
CA LYS A 74 -7.84 -10.72 -9.42
C LYS A 74 -8.47 -12.02 -8.91
N THR A 75 -9.20 -12.74 -9.75
CA THR A 75 -9.94 -13.95 -9.36
C THR A 75 -8.97 -15.06 -8.96
N LEU A 76 -7.95 -15.32 -9.77
CA LEU A 76 -6.93 -16.32 -9.47
C LEU A 76 -6.09 -15.89 -8.25
N ALA A 77 -5.76 -14.63 -8.14
CA ALA A 77 -5.06 -14.11 -6.97
C ALA A 77 -5.89 -14.28 -5.68
N ALA A 78 -7.21 -14.05 -5.74
CA ALA A 78 -8.10 -14.25 -4.58
C ALA A 78 -8.18 -15.73 -4.17
N GLN A 79 -8.35 -16.62 -5.15
CA GLN A 79 -8.37 -18.06 -4.90
C GLN A 79 -7.07 -18.51 -4.23
N LEU A 80 -5.94 -18.15 -4.83
CA LEU A 80 -4.63 -18.55 -4.31
C LEU A 80 -4.34 -17.96 -2.92
N CYS A 81 -4.75 -16.71 -2.68
CA CYS A 81 -4.65 -16.10 -1.36
C CYS A 81 -5.45 -16.86 -0.31
N ALA A 82 -6.67 -17.32 -0.65
CA ALA A 82 -7.49 -18.15 0.25
C ALA A 82 -6.81 -19.49 0.54
N GLU A 83 -6.30 -20.18 -0.47
CA GLU A 83 -5.57 -21.44 -0.32
C GLU A 83 -4.33 -21.27 0.58
N PHE A 84 -3.54 -20.21 0.41
CA PHE A 84 -2.39 -19.93 1.27
C PHE A 84 -2.77 -19.59 2.71
N ARG A 85 -3.90 -18.88 2.93
CA ARG A 85 -4.41 -18.61 4.28
C ARG A 85 -4.83 -19.87 5.01
N GLU A 86 -5.41 -20.84 4.29
CA GLU A 86 -5.74 -22.14 4.86
C GLU A 86 -4.46 -22.96 5.18
N LEU A 87 -3.46 -22.93 4.29
CA LEU A 87 -2.22 -23.67 4.47
C LEU A 87 -1.28 -23.03 5.51
N MET A 88 -1.30 -21.71 5.66
CA MET A 88 -0.40 -20.93 6.54
C MET A 88 -1.18 -19.96 7.44
N PRO A 89 -2.10 -20.44 8.31
CA PRO A 89 -3.02 -19.60 9.06
C PRO A 89 -2.36 -18.68 10.09
N ASP A 90 -1.14 -19.00 10.54
CA ASP A 90 -0.41 -18.22 11.54
C ASP A 90 0.53 -17.17 10.90
N ASN A 91 0.69 -17.20 9.58
CA ASN A 91 1.58 -16.33 8.83
C ASN A 91 0.80 -15.16 8.16
N ALA A 92 1.50 -14.12 7.78
CA ALA A 92 0.89 -12.95 7.15
C ALA A 92 0.66 -13.19 5.65
N VAL A 93 -0.46 -13.82 5.30
CA VAL A 93 -0.86 -13.99 3.90
C VAL A 93 -1.71 -12.80 3.48
N SER A 94 -1.17 -11.98 2.59
CA SER A 94 -1.72 -10.70 2.16
C SER A 94 -2.17 -10.73 0.70
N TYR A 95 -3.24 -9.97 0.41
CA TYR A 95 -3.81 -9.83 -0.92
C TYR A 95 -3.52 -8.43 -1.47
N PHE A 96 -2.91 -8.34 -2.65
CA PHE A 96 -2.49 -7.07 -3.23
C PHE A 96 -2.83 -6.98 -4.72
N VAL A 97 -4.02 -6.47 -5.03
CA VAL A 97 -4.53 -6.32 -6.40
C VAL A 97 -4.94 -4.88 -6.66
N SER A 98 -5.36 -4.55 -7.88
CA SER A 98 -5.91 -3.23 -8.18
C SER A 98 -7.18 -2.97 -7.36
N TYR A 99 -7.26 -1.83 -6.69
CA TYR A 99 -8.45 -1.42 -5.91
C TYR A 99 -9.57 -0.84 -6.79
N TYR A 100 -9.32 -0.63 -8.09
CA TYR A 100 -10.36 -0.22 -9.03
C TYR A 100 -11.23 -1.41 -9.43
N ASP A 101 -12.54 -1.33 -9.15
CA ASP A 101 -13.51 -2.27 -9.71
C ASP A 101 -13.89 -1.87 -11.13
N TYR A 102 -13.93 -0.57 -11.38
CA TYR A 102 -14.10 0.02 -12.70
C TYR A 102 -13.09 1.16 -12.87
N TYR A 103 -12.49 1.25 -14.05
CA TYR A 103 -11.56 2.32 -14.40
C TYR A 103 -11.75 2.73 -15.84
N GLN A 104 -12.18 3.97 -16.06
CA GLN A 104 -12.18 4.63 -17.35
C GLN A 104 -11.13 5.75 -17.30
N PRO A 105 -10.05 5.65 -18.11
CA PRO A 105 -9.08 6.73 -18.18
C PRO A 105 -9.73 7.97 -18.78
N GLU A 106 -9.22 9.13 -18.39
CA GLU A 106 -9.59 10.37 -19.05
C GLU A 106 -9.13 10.36 -20.50
N ALA A 107 -9.95 10.93 -21.38
CA ALA A 107 -9.65 11.07 -22.80
C ALA A 107 -10.19 12.39 -23.32
N TYR A 108 -9.49 12.96 -24.28
CA TYR A 108 -9.95 14.15 -24.98
C TYR A 108 -10.09 13.85 -26.47
N ILE A 109 -11.27 14.14 -27.03
CA ILE A 109 -11.58 13.95 -28.44
C ILE A 109 -11.60 15.33 -29.10
N PRO A 110 -10.51 15.76 -29.79
CA PRO A 110 -10.39 17.11 -30.35
C PRO A 110 -11.44 17.45 -31.38
N GLN A 111 -11.91 16.45 -32.16
CA GLN A 111 -12.87 16.68 -33.25
C GLN A 111 -14.24 17.17 -32.77
N THR A 112 -14.61 16.84 -31.55
CA THR A 112 -15.91 17.18 -30.96
C THR A 112 -15.76 18.07 -29.72
N ASP A 113 -14.53 18.51 -29.38
CA ASP A 113 -14.19 19.17 -28.12
C ASP A 113 -14.81 18.46 -26.89
N THR A 114 -14.79 17.11 -26.95
CA THR A 114 -15.37 16.30 -25.89
C THR A 114 -14.29 15.83 -24.94
N TYR A 115 -14.41 16.21 -23.66
CA TYR A 115 -13.59 15.70 -22.60
C TYR A 115 -14.36 14.58 -21.88
N ILE A 116 -13.77 13.38 -21.88
CA ILE A 116 -14.25 12.23 -21.11
C ILE A 116 -13.50 12.25 -19.80
N GLU A 117 -14.20 12.52 -18.72
CA GLU A 117 -13.60 12.53 -17.39
C GLU A 117 -13.16 11.13 -16.97
N LYS A 118 -12.11 11.07 -16.15
CA LYS A 118 -11.73 9.84 -15.48
C LYS A 118 -12.90 9.39 -14.61
N ASP A 119 -13.38 8.18 -14.85
CA ASP A 119 -14.36 7.52 -14.00
C ASP A 119 -13.74 6.27 -13.37
N SER A 120 -13.85 6.15 -12.06
CA SER A 120 -13.29 5.02 -11.34
C SER A 120 -14.11 4.72 -10.10
N ASN A 121 -14.40 3.45 -9.91
CA ASN A 121 -15.00 2.94 -8.68
C ASN A 121 -13.92 2.24 -7.86
N ILE A 122 -13.64 2.79 -6.68
CA ILE A 122 -12.65 2.26 -5.74
C ILE A 122 -13.37 1.31 -4.79
N ASN A 123 -12.79 0.11 -4.65
CA ASN A 123 -13.23 -0.86 -3.68
C ASN A 123 -12.45 -0.64 -2.37
N ASP A 124 -13.15 -0.09 -1.37
CA ASP A 124 -12.55 0.26 -0.07
C ASP A 124 -11.95 -0.94 0.67
N ASP A 125 -12.52 -2.14 0.51
CA ASP A 125 -11.98 -3.35 1.16
C ASP A 125 -10.69 -3.81 0.50
N VAL A 126 -10.62 -3.72 -0.83
CA VAL A 126 -9.39 -4.02 -1.57
C VAL A 126 -8.32 -2.99 -1.26
N GLU A 127 -8.67 -1.71 -1.12
CA GLU A 127 -7.73 -0.67 -0.69
C GLU A 127 -7.17 -0.96 0.70
N ARG A 128 -8.02 -1.33 1.65
CA ARG A 128 -7.61 -1.77 2.99
C ARG A 128 -6.63 -2.95 2.94
N LEU A 129 -6.91 -3.97 2.14
CA LEU A 129 -6.05 -5.15 2.00
C LEU A 129 -4.68 -4.79 1.41
N ARG A 130 -4.61 -3.82 0.49
CA ARG A 130 -3.33 -3.30 -0.04
C ARG A 130 -2.52 -2.60 1.05
N HIS A 131 -3.15 -1.73 1.83
CA HIS A 131 -2.48 -1.07 2.96
C HIS A 131 -2.03 -2.07 4.03
N ALA A 132 -2.85 -3.07 4.35
CA ALA A 132 -2.51 -4.15 5.27
C ALA A 132 -1.30 -4.97 4.77
N ALA A 133 -1.23 -5.26 3.47
CA ALA A 133 -0.08 -5.95 2.89
C ALA A 133 1.22 -5.13 3.07
N THR A 134 1.16 -3.82 2.82
CA THR A 134 2.32 -2.92 3.01
C THR A 134 2.75 -2.84 4.48
N ALA A 135 1.79 -2.69 5.40
CA ALA A 135 2.06 -2.68 6.83
C ALA A 135 2.72 -3.99 7.30
N ASN A 136 2.19 -5.15 6.86
CA ASN A 136 2.75 -6.46 7.16
C ASN A 136 4.20 -6.61 6.65
N LEU A 137 4.49 -6.20 5.43
CA LEU A 137 5.85 -6.25 4.88
C LEU A 137 6.86 -5.41 5.66
N LEU A 138 6.41 -4.31 6.27
CA LEU A 138 7.27 -3.45 7.09
C LEU A 138 7.47 -3.97 8.51
N THR A 139 6.46 -4.63 9.08
CA THR A 139 6.46 -5.05 10.50
C THR A 139 6.74 -6.54 10.72
N ARG A 140 6.67 -7.37 9.67
CA ARG A 140 6.80 -8.84 9.79
C ARG A 140 7.80 -9.38 8.77
N ARG A 141 8.37 -10.55 9.08
CA ARG A 141 9.24 -11.32 8.18
C ARG A 141 8.53 -12.48 7.52
N ASP A 142 7.46 -12.98 8.12
CA ASP A 142 6.69 -14.14 7.71
C ASP A 142 5.55 -13.77 6.73
N CYS A 143 5.88 -13.01 5.67
CA CYS A 143 4.91 -12.49 4.73
C CYS A 143 4.86 -13.30 3.42
N VAL A 144 3.65 -13.71 3.02
CA VAL A 144 3.33 -14.15 1.66
C VAL A 144 2.37 -13.14 1.05
N VAL A 145 2.76 -12.48 -0.03
CA VAL A 145 1.90 -11.52 -0.73
C VAL A 145 1.45 -12.12 -2.04
N VAL A 146 0.14 -12.29 -2.21
CA VAL A 146 -0.47 -12.71 -3.48
C VAL A 146 -0.99 -11.48 -4.20
N ALA A 147 -0.45 -11.20 -5.36
CA ALA A 147 -0.65 -9.95 -6.08
C ALA A 147 -1.01 -10.15 -7.55
N THR A 148 -1.51 -9.09 -8.18
CA THR A 148 -1.54 -8.95 -9.64
C THR A 148 -0.47 -7.94 -10.08
N VAL A 149 -0.31 -7.75 -11.39
CA VAL A 149 0.65 -6.78 -11.96
C VAL A 149 0.52 -5.35 -11.38
N SER A 150 -0.61 -5.03 -10.74
CA SER A 150 -0.80 -3.74 -10.05
C SER A 150 0.17 -3.49 -8.88
N CYS A 151 0.89 -4.52 -8.42
CA CYS A 151 1.90 -4.37 -7.36
C CYS A 151 3.16 -3.63 -7.83
N ILE A 152 3.40 -3.51 -9.15
CA ILE A 152 4.54 -2.78 -9.71
C ILE A 152 4.22 -1.32 -10.08
N TYR A 153 2.94 -0.93 -9.96
CA TYR A 153 2.49 0.42 -10.29
C TYR A 153 1.91 1.13 -9.08
N GLY A 154 2.05 2.44 -9.07
CA GLY A 154 1.25 3.28 -8.22
C GLY A 154 1.57 3.21 -6.72
N LEU A 155 2.80 2.92 -6.35
CA LEU A 155 3.27 2.95 -4.96
C LEU A 155 4.32 4.04 -4.77
N GLY A 156 4.28 4.74 -3.64
CA GLY A 156 5.36 5.60 -3.17
C GLY A 156 6.62 4.80 -2.86
N THR A 157 7.69 5.47 -2.42
CA THR A 157 8.89 4.74 -1.99
C THR A 157 8.67 4.16 -0.58
N PRO A 158 9.15 2.92 -0.32
CA PRO A 158 9.06 2.32 1.01
C PRO A 158 9.67 3.19 2.11
N GLU A 159 10.74 3.92 1.78
CA GLU A 159 11.44 4.82 2.69
C GLU A 159 10.54 5.97 3.17
N GLU A 160 9.74 6.54 2.30
CA GLU A 160 8.85 7.64 2.68
C GLU A 160 7.64 7.14 3.44
N TYR A 161 7.08 6.03 3.02
CA TYR A 161 5.96 5.41 3.71
C TYR A 161 6.34 5.02 5.14
N ALA A 162 7.48 4.32 5.30
CA ALA A 162 7.99 3.93 6.62
C ALA A 162 8.52 5.14 7.42
N GLY A 163 9.12 6.14 6.75
CA GLY A 163 9.63 7.36 7.41
C GLY A 163 8.52 8.25 8.01
N ARG A 164 7.27 8.03 7.61
CA ARG A 164 6.08 8.72 8.15
C ARG A 164 5.24 7.86 9.08
N MET A 165 5.66 6.64 9.32
CA MET A 165 5.04 5.79 10.31
C MET A 165 5.18 6.45 11.69
N LEU A 166 4.10 6.46 12.44
CA LEU A 166 4.07 6.94 13.81
C LEU A 166 4.15 5.75 14.76
N PHE A 167 5.15 5.77 15.61
CA PHE A 167 5.27 4.83 16.72
C PHE A 167 4.79 5.53 17.99
N LEU A 168 3.87 4.88 18.72
CA LEU A 168 3.34 5.33 19.99
C LEU A 168 3.46 4.21 21.03
N GLN A 169 3.77 4.58 22.25
CA GLN A 169 3.84 3.65 23.38
C GLN A 169 3.28 4.29 24.65
N GLU A 170 2.78 3.47 25.57
CA GLU A 170 2.37 3.92 26.91
C GLU A 170 3.54 4.57 27.66
N GLY A 171 3.26 5.66 28.39
CA GLY A 171 4.26 6.48 29.08
C GLY A 171 5.02 7.45 28.17
N GLN A 172 4.75 7.47 26.86
CA GLN A 172 5.41 8.40 25.93
C GLN A 172 4.91 9.83 26.15
N GLN A 173 5.86 10.77 26.25
CA GLN A 173 5.56 12.20 26.27
C GLN A 173 5.38 12.72 24.85
N ILE A 174 4.20 13.20 24.54
CA ILE A 174 3.85 13.81 23.25
C ILE A 174 2.67 14.76 23.44
N ASP A 175 2.81 15.99 22.98
CA ASP A 175 1.70 16.93 22.92
C ASP A 175 0.56 16.39 22.04
N ARG A 176 -0.67 16.46 22.55
CA ARG A 176 -1.85 15.94 21.83
C ARG A 176 -2.04 16.64 20.49
N ASP A 177 -1.89 17.95 20.41
CA ASP A 177 -2.09 18.72 19.19
C ASP A 177 -0.99 18.42 18.15
N ASP A 178 0.23 18.11 18.61
CA ASP A 178 1.30 17.62 17.74
C ASP A 178 0.97 16.23 17.18
N LEU A 179 0.35 15.34 17.98
CA LEU A 179 -0.15 14.06 17.49
C LEU A 179 -1.21 14.25 16.40
N LEU A 180 -2.17 15.17 16.61
CA LEU A 180 -3.22 15.45 15.64
C LEU A 180 -2.64 16.01 14.33
N ARG A 181 -1.64 16.90 14.39
CA ARG A 181 -0.94 17.40 13.19
C ARG A 181 -0.26 16.25 12.44
N LYS A 182 0.41 15.34 13.15
CA LYS A 182 1.02 14.15 12.52
C LYS A 182 -0.01 13.29 11.79
N PHE A 183 -1.21 13.09 12.36
CA PHE A 183 -2.27 12.36 11.66
C PHE A 183 -2.70 13.05 10.36
N VAL A 184 -2.84 14.37 10.36
CA VAL A 184 -3.14 15.14 9.14
C VAL A 184 -2.01 15.01 8.12
N ASP A 185 -0.75 15.13 8.55
CA ASP A 185 0.43 14.94 7.67
C ASP A 185 0.50 13.52 7.08
N MET A 186 -0.04 12.53 7.79
CA MET A 186 -0.20 11.16 7.35
C MET A 186 -1.44 10.93 6.47
N GLN A 187 -2.16 12.00 6.10
CA GLN A 187 -3.37 12.00 5.27
C GLN A 187 -4.62 11.39 5.93
N TYR A 188 -4.66 11.30 7.26
CA TYR A 188 -5.89 11.01 7.98
C TYR A 188 -6.76 12.26 8.09
N LYS A 189 -8.08 12.07 8.04
CA LYS A 189 -9.05 13.17 8.12
C LYS A 189 -9.69 13.20 9.51
N ARG A 190 -9.80 14.39 10.10
CA ARG A 190 -10.59 14.56 11.31
C ARG A 190 -12.07 14.48 11.01
N ASN A 191 -12.78 13.60 11.70
CA ASN A 191 -14.23 13.50 11.60
C ASN A 191 -14.81 13.03 12.94
N ASP A 192 -15.30 13.99 13.72
CA ASP A 192 -15.83 13.73 15.05
C ASP A 192 -17.28 13.15 15.00
N ILE A 193 -17.94 13.17 13.84
CA ILE A 193 -19.33 12.72 13.64
C ILE A 193 -19.36 11.35 12.99
N ALA A 194 -18.79 11.23 11.78
CA ALA A 194 -18.74 9.97 11.02
C ALA A 194 -17.35 9.33 11.19
N PHE A 195 -17.25 8.45 12.19
CA PHE A 195 -16.00 7.76 12.50
C PHE A 195 -15.86 6.53 11.61
N THR A 196 -15.12 6.70 10.53
CA THR A 196 -14.91 5.68 9.50
C THR A 196 -13.42 5.44 9.27
N ARG A 197 -13.08 4.44 8.51
CA ARG A 197 -11.70 4.09 8.13
C ARG A 197 -10.98 5.29 7.50
N GLY A 198 -9.72 5.53 7.89
CA GLY A 198 -8.94 6.69 7.45
C GLY A 198 -9.31 8.00 8.14
N THR A 199 -10.13 7.94 9.21
CA THR A 199 -10.45 9.12 10.01
C THR A 199 -9.98 8.99 11.45
N PHE A 200 -9.80 10.13 12.10
CA PHE A 200 -9.62 10.22 13.54
C PHE A 200 -10.61 11.19 14.16
N ARG A 201 -10.90 11.01 15.44
CA ARG A 201 -11.75 11.90 16.22
C ARG A 201 -11.13 12.20 17.59
N VAL A 202 -11.56 13.29 18.19
CA VAL A 202 -11.04 13.76 19.48
C VAL A 202 -12.20 14.02 20.45
N ARG A 203 -12.11 13.47 21.65
CA ARG A 203 -13.08 13.69 22.73
C ARG A 203 -12.35 13.91 24.04
N GLY A 204 -12.18 15.18 24.44
CA GLY A 204 -11.39 15.54 25.63
C GLY A 204 -9.94 15.10 25.47
N ASP A 205 -9.47 14.29 26.40
CA ASP A 205 -8.09 13.77 26.43
C ASP A 205 -7.96 12.42 25.70
N THR A 206 -8.97 12.04 24.92
CA THR A 206 -9.00 10.80 24.16
C THR A 206 -8.94 11.09 22.66
N VAL A 207 -8.02 10.45 21.97
CA VAL A 207 -7.89 10.46 20.50
C VAL A 207 -8.16 9.05 19.99
N GLU A 208 -9.05 8.93 19.03
CA GLU A 208 -9.38 7.64 18.39
C GLU A 208 -9.13 7.73 16.88
N ILE A 209 -8.56 6.68 16.31
CA ILE A 209 -8.25 6.60 14.88
C ILE A 209 -8.64 5.21 14.36
N ILE A 210 -9.25 5.15 13.15
CA ILE A 210 -9.39 3.90 12.42
C ILE A 210 -8.35 3.89 11.29
N PRO A 211 -7.26 3.09 11.43
CA PRO A 211 -6.26 2.98 10.40
C PRO A 211 -6.86 2.49 9.07
N VAL A 212 -6.28 2.91 7.95
CA VAL A 212 -6.78 2.51 6.61
C VAL A 212 -6.60 1.01 6.32
N TYR A 213 -5.71 0.34 7.04
CA TYR A 213 -5.37 -1.08 6.89
C TYR A 213 -6.07 -1.99 7.90
N GLU A 214 -6.85 -1.43 8.84
CA GLU A 214 -7.53 -2.17 9.91
C GLU A 214 -9.03 -1.96 9.89
N GLU A 215 -9.76 -2.86 10.55
CA GLU A 215 -11.20 -2.75 10.82
C GLU A 215 -11.46 -2.22 12.22
N LEU A 216 -10.48 -2.35 13.10
CA LEU A 216 -10.56 -1.93 14.50
C LEU A 216 -10.01 -0.51 14.66
N ALA A 217 -10.53 0.19 15.65
CA ALA A 217 -10.04 1.50 16.03
C ALA A 217 -8.95 1.39 17.10
N ILE A 218 -8.03 2.32 17.09
CA ILE A 218 -7.04 2.54 18.14
C ILE A 218 -7.47 3.74 18.94
N ARG A 219 -7.58 3.57 20.26
CA ARG A 219 -7.83 4.65 21.22
C ARG A 219 -6.56 4.96 21.97
N ILE A 220 -6.23 6.23 22.05
CA ILE A 220 -5.07 6.77 22.74
C ILE A 220 -5.62 7.72 23.82
N GLU A 221 -5.43 7.39 25.06
CA GLU A 221 -5.88 8.16 26.23
C GLU A 221 -4.67 8.91 26.80
N PHE A 222 -4.87 10.21 27.07
CA PHE A 222 -3.83 11.09 27.57
C PHE A 222 -4.07 11.48 29.02
N PHE A 223 -3.00 11.59 29.78
CA PHE A 223 -2.97 12.30 31.05
C PHE A 223 -1.98 13.46 30.94
N GLY A 224 -2.49 14.67 30.70
CA GLY A 224 -1.66 15.79 30.26
C GLY A 224 -1.03 15.53 28.90
N ASP A 225 0.30 15.60 28.84
CA ASP A 225 1.08 15.34 27.61
C ASP A 225 1.67 13.91 27.57
N GLU A 226 1.21 13.02 28.46
CA GLU A 226 1.65 11.63 28.51
C GLU A 226 0.56 10.71 27.97
N ILE A 227 0.94 9.73 27.17
CA ILE A 227 0.06 8.63 26.75
C ILE A 227 -0.13 7.69 27.94
N ASP A 228 -1.31 7.75 28.57
CA ASP A 228 -1.67 6.92 29.73
C ASP A 228 -2.02 5.49 29.31
N ARG A 229 -2.78 5.36 28.20
CA ARG A 229 -3.25 4.05 27.72
C ARG A 229 -3.46 4.02 26.22
N ILE A 230 -3.18 2.85 25.65
CA ILE A 230 -3.50 2.53 24.27
C ILE A 230 -4.40 1.30 24.23
N SER A 231 -5.51 1.35 23.49
CA SER A 231 -6.46 0.25 23.38
C SER A 231 -6.94 0.07 21.95
N THR A 232 -7.13 -1.19 21.57
CA THR A 232 -7.82 -1.57 20.33
C THR A 232 -9.30 -1.80 20.64
N LEU A 233 -10.20 -1.22 19.84
CA LEU A 233 -11.64 -1.29 20.09
C LEU A 233 -12.46 -1.50 18.81
N HIS A 234 -13.67 -2.03 19.01
CA HIS A 234 -14.63 -2.14 17.93
C HIS A 234 -15.24 -0.77 17.63
N PRO A 235 -15.13 -0.24 16.39
CA PRO A 235 -15.47 1.16 16.09
C PRO A 235 -16.95 1.51 16.25
N LEU A 236 -17.86 0.53 16.10
CA LEU A 236 -19.31 0.74 16.21
C LEU A 236 -19.82 0.64 17.65
N THR A 237 -19.35 -0.37 18.41
CA THR A 237 -19.83 -0.60 19.79
C THR A 237 -18.98 0.15 20.82
N GLY A 238 -17.72 0.46 20.51
CA GLY A 238 -16.77 1.05 21.43
C GLY A 238 -16.18 0.05 22.43
N ASP A 239 -16.47 -1.24 22.28
CA ASP A 239 -15.96 -2.29 23.15
C ASP A 239 -14.44 -2.42 22.99
N VAL A 240 -13.73 -2.43 24.12
CA VAL A 240 -12.29 -2.67 24.14
C VAL A 240 -12.01 -4.14 23.89
N ILE A 241 -11.22 -4.42 22.87
CA ILE A 241 -10.84 -5.77 22.47
C ILE A 241 -9.50 -6.16 23.08
N ALA A 242 -8.54 -5.22 23.08
CA ALA A 242 -7.22 -5.43 23.65
C ALA A 242 -6.64 -4.14 24.21
N HIS A 243 -5.72 -4.28 25.17
CA HIS A 243 -4.82 -3.22 25.61
C HIS A 243 -3.46 -3.46 24.96
N GLU A 244 -2.88 -2.38 24.41
CA GLU A 244 -1.63 -2.42 23.67
C GLU A 244 -0.59 -1.58 24.39
N SER A 245 0.58 -2.11 24.69
CA SER A 245 1.68 -1.32 25.23
C SER A 245 2.30 -0.37 24.20
N GLN A 246 2.17 -0.70 22.92
CA GLN A 246 2.70 0.09 21.80
C GLN A 246 1.93 -0.19 20.51
N VAL A 247 1.89 0.80 19.62
CA VAL A 247 1.27 0.67 18.29
C VAL A 247 2.09 1.38 17.20
N HIS A 248 2.02 0.85 16.00
CA HIS A 248 2.54 1.48 14.79
C HIS A 248 1.36 1.94 13.94
N ILE A 249 1.32 3.23 13.59
CA ILE A 249 0.29 3.79 12.73
C ILE A 249 0.96 4.20 11.42
N PHE A 250 0.49 3.65 10.31
CA PHE A 250 1.01 3.91 8.96
C PHE A 250 0.19 4.99 8.27
N PRO A 251 0.77 5.69 7.26
CA PRO A 251 0.04 6.70 6.48
C PRO A 251 -1.23 6.17 5.83
N ALA A 252 -2.24 7.04 5.71
CA ALA A 252 -3.51 6.73 5.07
C ALA A 252 -3.43 6.67 3.53
N SER A 253 -2.28 6.96 2.95
CA SER A 253 -2.04 6.88 1.52
C SER A 253 -0.67 6.30 1.22
N HIS A 254 -0.55 5.51 0.15
CA HIS A 254 0.74 5.07 -0.37
C HIS A 254 1.54 6.22 -1.04
N TYR A 255 0.86 7.32 -1.39
CA TYR A 255 1.44 8.50 -2.01
C TYR A 255 1.60 9.63 -1.00
N VAL A 256 2.56 9.48 -0.11
CA VAL A 256 2.88 10.52 0.86
C VAL A 256 4.26 11.05 0.53
N ALA A 257 4.33 12.27 -0.03
CA ALA A 257 5.60 12.93 -0.36
C ALA A 257 6.04 13.91 0.73
N GLY A 258 7.33 13.94 1.03
CA GLY A 258 7.91 14.95 1.92
C GLY A 258 7.84 16.36 1.32
N PRO A 259 7.89 17.44 2.15
CA PRO A 259 7.80 18.81 1.66
C PRO A 259 8.82 19.13 0.55
N GLU A 260 10.07 18.76 0.72
CA GLU A 260 11.13 18.95 -0.28
C GLU A 260 10.86 18.21 -1.59
N ARG A 261 10.29 17.01 -1.49
CA ARG A 261 9.95 16.21 -2.67
C ARG A 261 8.73 16.75 -3.36
N MET A 262 7.72 17.19 -2.61
CA MET A 262 6.54 17.86 -3.15
C MET A 262 6.94 19.13 -3.91
N GLU A 263 7.76 20.00 -3.30
CA GLU A 263 8.24 21.22 -3.97
C GLU A 263 8.99 20.92 -5.28
N ARG A 264 9.84 19.89 -5.28
CA ARG A 264 10.52 19.45 -6.49
C ARG A 264 9.55 18.89 -7.53
N ALA A 265 8.58 18.07 -7.12
CA ALA A 265 7.58 17.51 -8.01
C ALA A 265 6.77 18.62 -8.67
N LEU A 266 6.27 19.59 -7.91
CA LEU A 266 5.54 20.75 -8.44
C LEU A 266 6.34 21.51 -9.51
N LYS A 267 7.63 21.78 -9.25
CA LYS A 267 8.50 22.44 -10.22
C LYS A 267 8.69 21.63 -11.50
N THR A 268 8.90 20.32 -11.37
CA THR A 268 9.15 19.46 -12.56
C THR A 268 7.87 19.17 -13.34
N ILE A 269 6.71 19.10 -12.69
CA ILE A 269 5.41 18.99 -13.37
C ILE A 269 5.13 20.28 -14.16
N GLN A 270 5.33 21.45 -13.55
CA GLN A 270 5.15 22.74 -14.24
C GLN A 270 6.08 22.85 -15.46
N GLN A 271 7.34 22.48 -15.32
CA GLN A 271 8.29 22.50 -16.44
C GLN A 271 7.85 21.58 -17.58
N GLU A 272 7.38 20.36 -17.30
CA GLU A 272 6.88 19.43 -18.31
C GLU A 272 5.60 19.97 -18.98
N LEU A 273 4.73 20.62 -18.20
CA LEU A 273 3.54 21.29 -18.74
C LEU A 273 3.93 22.37 -19.77
N ASP A 274 4.89 23.24 -19.42
CA ASP A 274 5.35 24.32 -20.29
C ASP A 274 5.99 23.77 -21.57
N GLU A 275 6.81 22.73 -21.47
CA GLU A 275 7.42 22.06 -22.62
C GLU A 275 6.34 21.45 -23.53
N ARG A 276 5.39 20.72 -22.95
CA ARG A 276 4.36 20.02 -23.70
C ARG A 276 3.35 20.95 -24.38
N THR A 277 2.96 22.01 -23.69
CA THR A 277 2.06 23.02 -24.27
C THR A 277 2.72 23.78 -25.42
N ALA A 278 4.03 24.11 -25.30
CA ALA A 278 4.79 24.69 -26.40
C ALA A 278 4.87 23.76 -27.64
N GLU A 279 5.00 22.45 -27.43
CA GLU A 279 4.92 21.48 -28.53
C GLU A 279 3.55 21.43 -29.20
N LEU A 280 2.47 21.41 -28.41
CA LEU A 280 1.08 21.41 -28.91
C LEU A 280 0.78 22.66 -29.73
N HIS A 281 1.19 23.83 -29.28
CA HIS A 281 1.07 25.09 -30.02
C HIS A 281 1.82 25.04 -31.36
N LYS A 282 3.06 24.51 -31.39
CA LYS A 282 3.82 24.29 -32.64
C LYS A 282 3.12 23.35 -33.63
N GLN A 283 2.30 22.43 -33.12
CA GLN A 283 1.52 21.50 -33.91
C GLN A 283 0.13 22.07 -34.31
N GLY A 284 -0.20 23.30 -33.90
CA GLY A 284 -1.52 23.92 -34.13
C GLY A 284 -2.66 23.31 -33.31
N LYS A 285 -2.33 22.62 -32.21
CA LYS A 285 -3.28 21.93 -31.33
C LYS A 285 -3.64 22.82 -30.14
N GLU A 286 -4.30 23.95 -30.42
CA GLU A 286 -4.60 24.98 -29.41
C GLU A 286 -5.56 24.50 -28.32
N LEU A 287 -6.60 23.74 -28.68
CA LEU A 287 -7.58 23.22 -27.72
C LEU A 287 -6.94 22.21 -26.77
N GLU A 288 -6.12 21.29 -27.30
CA GLU A 288 -5.40 20.32 -26.47
C GLU A 288 -4.44 21.02 -25.50
N ALA A 289 -3.72 22.06 -25.98
CA ALA A 289 -2.83 22.85 -25.13
C ALA A 289 -3.61 23.53 -23.99
N GLN A 290 -4.74 24.16 -24.30
CA GLN A 290 -5.58 24.83 -23.32
C GLN A 290 -6.13 23.84 -22.27
N ARG A 291 -6.67 22.68 -22.71
CA ARG A 291 -7.23 21.67 -21.81
C ARG A 291 -6.15 21.07 -20.91
N LEU A 292 -5.00 20.75 -21.46
CA LEU A 292 -3.87 20.25 -20.67
C LEU A 292 -3.43 21.26 -19.60
N THR A 293 -3.32 22.54 -19.97
CA THR A 293 -2.95 23.61 -19.05
C THR A 293 -3.97 23.72 -17.91
N MET A 294 -5.26 23.80 -18.22
CA MET A 294 -6.31 23.90 -17.20
C MET A 294 -6.28 22.74 -16.22
N ARG A 295 -6.19 21.51 -16.74
CA ARG A 295 -6.17 20.30 -15.92
C ARG A 295 -4.95 20.25 -15.01
N THR A 296 -3.77 20.40 -15.58
CA THR A 296 -2.51 20.29 -14.82
C THR A 296 -2.35 21.43 -13.81
N THR A 297 -2.81 22.65 -14.13
CA THR A 297 -2.80 23.76 -13.15
C THR A 297 -3.68 23.44 -11.94
N TYR A 298 -4.88 22.90 -12.16
CA TYR A 298 -5.76 22.46 -11.08
C TYR A 298 -5.09 21.37 -10.22
N ASP A 299 -4.48 20.38 -10.85
CA ASP A 299 -3.79 19.31 -10.14
C ASP A 299 -2.59 19.83 -9.32
N LEU A 300 -1.83 20.80 -9.85
CA LEU A 300 -0.73 21.47 -9.13
C LEU A 300 -1.24 22.23 -7.90
N GLU A 301 -2.39 22.92 -8.01
CA GLU A 301 -3.03 23.57 -6.86
C GLU A 301 -3.40 22.54 -5.78
N MET A 302 -4.06 21.46 -6.16
CA MET A 302 -4.44 20.38 -5.23
C MET A 302 -3.22 19.73 -4.56
N LEU A 303 -2.18 19.44 -5.32
CA LEU A 303 -0.92 18.91 -4.78
C LEU A 303 -0.26 19.88 -3.80
N SER A 304 -0.28 21.17 -4.09
CA SER A 304 0.29 22.21 -3.23
C SER A 304 -0.49 22.42 -1.93
N GLN A 305 -1.82 22.41 -1.98
CA GLN A 305 -2.68 22.74 -0.84
C GLN A 305 -3.07 21.54 0.01
N VAL A 306 -3.33 20.40 -0.64
CA VAL A 306 -3.87 19.19 -0.01
C VAL A 306 -2.83 18.07 0.07
N GLY A 307 -1.76 18.17 -0.74
CA GLY A 307 -0.72 17.13 -0.81
C GLY A 307 -1.09 15.94 -1.71
N THR A 308 -2.25 15.98 -2.36
CA THR A 308 -2.72 14.93 -3.29
C THR A 308 -3.68 15.51 -4.31
N CYS A 309 -3.87 14.83 -5.45
CA CYS A 309 -4.89 15.15 -6.45
C CYS A 309 -5.50 13.87 -7.03
N SER A 310 -6.64 14.00 -7.73
CA SER A 310 -7.23 12.88 -8.46
C SER A 310 -6.30 12.46 -9.59
N GLY A 311 -5.83 11.19 -9.59
CA GLY A 311 -4.85 10.69 -10.55
C GLY A 311 -3.41 11.05 -10.21
N VAL A 312 -3.08 11.25 -8.93
CA VAL A 312 -1.71 11.52 -8.46
C VAL A 312 -0.70 10.49 -8.96
N GLU A 313 -1.13 9.26 -9.23
CA GLU A 313 -0.32 8.20 -9.83
C GLU A 313 0.26 8.57 -11.21
N ASN A 314 -0.42 9.44 -11.96
CA ASN A 314 0.05 9.93 -13.26
C ASN A 314 1.31 10.80 -13.14
N TYR A 315 1.50 11.40 -11.97
CA TYR A 315 2.67 12.23 -11.64
C TYR A 315 3.76 11.46 -10.90
N SER A 316 3.63 10.13 -10.74
CA SER A 316 4.53 9.28 -9.94
C SER A 316 6.02 9.44 -10.29
N ARG A 317 6.37 9.69 -11.55
CA ARG A 317 7.77 9.92 -11.96
C ARG A 317 8.39 11.17 -11.34
N HIS A 318 7.61 12.22 -11.08
CA HIS A 318 8.06 13.48 -10.46
C HIS A 318 8.33 13.33 -8.97
N PHE A 319 7.64 12.40 -8.34
CA PHE A 319 7.85 12.03 -6.95
C PHE A 319 9.03 11.05 -6.75
N ARG A 320 9.58 10.49 -7.82
CA ARG A 320 10.73 9.57 -7.78
C ARG A 320 11.99 10.21 -8.33
N ARG A 321 13.15 9.69 -7.92
CA ARG A 321 14.46 10.08 -8.50
C ARG A 321 14.77 9.32 -9.80
N THR A 322 13.84 8.68 -10.45
CA THR A 322 14.08 7.86 -11.65
C THR A 322 14.20 8.73 -12.90
N ARG A 323 15.26 8.50 -13.68
CA ARG A 323 15.41 9.08 -15.02
C ARG A 323 14.30 8.57 -15.94
N ALA A 324 13.84 9.42 -16.87
CA ALA A 324 12.93 9.01 -17.93
C ALA A 324 13.44 7.74 -18.62
N GLY A 325 12.60 6.69 -18.68
CA GLY A 325 12.96 5.42 -19.34
C GLY A 325 13.40 4.27 -18.43
N HIS A 326 13.55 4.47 -17.11
CA HIS A 326 13.75 3.34 -16.19
C HIS A 326 12.42 2.83 -15.65
N ALA A 327 12.24 1.51 -15.74
CA ALA A 327 11.13 0.81 -15.10
C ALA A 327 11.04 1.19 -13.60
N SER A 328 9.82 1.25 -13.09
CA SER A 328 9.56 1.58 -11.69
C SER A 328 10.40 0.69 -10.76
N ALA A 329 11.02 1.27 -9.74
CA ALA A 329 11.87 0.59 -8.74
C ALA A 329 11.10 -0.42 -7.83
N HIS A 330 10.00 -0.99 -8.31
CA HIS A 330 9.14 -1.88 -7.53
C HIS A 330 9.39 -3.37 -7.75
N ALA A 331 10.37 -3.73 -8.56
CA ALA A 331 10.71 -5.13 -8.85
C ALA A 331 12.07 -5.56 -8.27
N ALA A 332 12.59 -4.85 -7.28
CA ALA A 332 13.80 -5.25 -6.56
C ALA A 332 13.54 -5.50 -5.08
#